data_1fa011dc6034719eaa40c69564c52ee7
#
_entry.id   1fa011dc6034719eaa40c69564c52ee7
#
_cell.length_a   1.000
_cell.length_b   1.000
_cell.length_c   1.000
_cell.angle_alpha   90.00
_cell.angle_beta   90.00
_cell.angle_gamma   90.00
#
_symmetry.space_group_name_H-M   'P 1'
#
loop_
_entity.id
_entity.type
_entity.pdbx_description
1 polymer ?
#
loop_
_entity_poly.entity_id
_entity_poly.type
_entity_poly.pdbx_seq_one_letter_code
_entity_poly.pdbx_strand_id
1 'polypeptide(L)'
;MKEFDPESLAQYNGKDGKPVYVAHQGRVFDLTGSRLWKTGAHMKRHSSGRDLTAEIIAAPHDPDVLERFPQVGILKPDKEAEMPLPNWLNRLLTRVPILRRHPHPMVVHFPIALTVVPTFFILLYLITGTRSFETTAFQCLGAAILFIPVGILSGFLTWWLNYQAKPMKPVRIKIIFSIILLALVLIAFIWRLLAPDILLSFAGFGFVYFLLILSLIPVVTVVGWYGAKLTFPFEK
;
A
#
# COMPACT_ATOMS: atom_id res chain seq x y z
N MET A 1 -14.48 -4.97 -35.43
CA MET A 1 -14.56 -4.28 -34.15
C MET A 1 -13.71 -3.04 -34.23
N LYS A 2 -14.14 -1.94 -33.57
CA LYS A 2 -13.37 -0.70 -33.53
C LYS A 2 -12.15 -0.88 -32.62
N GLU A 3 -11.00 -0.38 -33.04
CA GLU A 3 -9.79 -0.39 -32.24
C GLU A 3 -9.66 0.96 -31.54
N PHE A 4 -9.35 0.93 -30.27
CA PHE A 4 -9.11 2.10 -29.42
C PHE A 4 -7.67 2.05 -28.91
N ASP A 5 -7.04 3.20 -28.86
CA ASP A 5 -5.89 3.48 -28.01
C ASP A 5 -6.34 4.27 -26.76
N PRO A 6 -5.50 4.43 -25.73
CA PRO A 6 -5.89 5.14 -24.51
C PRO A 6 -6.38 6.57 -24.74
N GLU A 7 -5.82 7.29 -25.71
CA GLU A 7 -6.20 8.67 -26.02
C GLU A 7 -7.57 8.75 -26.69
N SER A 8 -7.84 7.88 -27.64
CA SER A 8 -9.16 7.81 -28.30
C SER A 8 -10.24 7.29 -27.36
N LEU A 9 -9.91 6.34 -26.45
CA LEU A 9 -10.84 5.87 -25.44
C LEU A 9 -11.19 6.98 -24.43
N ALA A 10 -10.24 7.84 -24.05
CA ALA A 10 -10.46 8.95 -23.11
C ALA A 10 -11.53 9.96 -23.59
N GLN A 11 -11.83 10.01 -24.87
CA GLN A 11 -12.90 10.84 -25.42
C GLN A 11 -14.31 10.35 -25.03
N TYR A 12 -14.46 9.07 -24.68
CA TYR A 12 -15.72 8.42 -24.34
C TYR A 12 -15.98 8.41 -22.82
N ASN A 13 -15.93 9.60 -22.22
CA ASN A 13 -15.94 9.82 -20.77
C ASN A 13 -17.31 10.21 -20.18
N GLY A 14 -18.37 10.21 -20.99
CA GLY A 14 -19.72 10.54 -20.55
C GLY A 14 -19.98 12.04 -20.31
N LYS A 15 -19.02 12.92 -20.59
CA LYS A 15 -19.17 14.37 -20.50
C LYS A 15 -19.66 14.94 -21.84
N ASP A 16 -20.33 16.08 -21.79
CA ASP A 16 -20.81 16.81 -22.97
C ASP A 16 -21.61 15.95 -23.95
N GLY A 17 -22.44 15.02 -23.43
CA GLY A 17 -23.27 14.13 -24.23
C GLY A 17 -22.51 12.98 -24.92
N LYS A 18 -21.24 12.79 -24.62
CA LYS A 18 -20.43 11.69 -25.17
C LYS A 18 -20.79 10.34 -24.54
N PRO A 19 -20.65 9.23 -25.26
CA PRO A 19 -20.84 7.90 -24.71
C PRO A 19 -19.91 7.60 -23.54
N VAL A 20 -20.31 6.62 -22.74
CA VAL A 20 -19.54 6.14 -21.58
C VAL A 20 -18.94 4.80 -21.92
N TYR A 21 -17.64 4.77 -22.23
CA TYR A 21 -16.92 3.54 -22.53
C TYR A 21 -15.91 3.21 -21.44
N VAL A 22 -15.74 1.93 -21.17
CA VAL A 22 -14.75 1.40 -20.22
C VAL A 22 -14.06 0.22 -20.86
N ALA A 23 -12.75 0.13 -20.69
CA ALA A 23 -12.01 -1.06 -21.08
C ALA A 23 -11.79 -1.99 -19.87
N HIS A 24 -11.82 -3.29 -20.15
CA HIS A 24 -11.50 -4.38 -19.24
C HIS A 24 -10.84 -5.52 -20.00
N GLN A 25 -9.63 -5.90 -19.60
CA GLN A 25 -8.85 -6.99 -20.25
C GLN A 25 -8.78 -6.85 -21.77
N GLY A 26 -8.52 -5.63 -22.27
CA GLY A 26 -8.40 -5.34 -23.68
C GLY A 26 -9.73 -5.25 -24.44
N ARG A 27 -10.88 -5.50 -23.82
CA ARG A 27 -12.22 -5.35 -24.39
C ARG A 27 -12.83 -4.01 -23.98
N VAL A 28 -13.46 -3.29 -24.92
CA VAL A 28 -14.13 -2.00 -24.65
C VAL A 28 -15.63 -2.21 -24.65
N PHE A 29 -16.28 -1.80 -23.56
CA PHE A 29 -17.71 -1.94 -23.31
C PHE A 29 -18.42 -0.58 -23.32
N ASP A 30 -19.63 -0.50 -23.89
CA ASP A 30 -20.48 0.69 -23.85
C ASP A 30 -21.40 0.63 -22.64
N LEU A 31 -21.13 1.48 -21.66
CA LEU A 31 -21.90 1.61 -20.42
C LEU A 31 -22.84 2.82 -20.44
N THR A 32 -23.09 3.45 -21.58
CA THR A 32 -23.91 4.67 -21.72
C THR A 32 -25.32 4.46 -21.17
N GLY A 33 -25.90 3.26 -21.33
CA GLY A 33 -27.21 2.91 -20.78
C GLY A 33 -27.24 2.59 -19.28
N SER A 34 -26.10 2.56 -18.61
CA SER A 34 -26.01 2.19 -17.20
C SER A 34 -26.37 3.35 -16.28
N ARG A 35 -27.33 3.13 -15.37
CA ARG A 35 -27.69 4.12 -14.34
C ARG A 35 -26.54 4.45 -13.39
N LEU A 36 -25.63 3.51 -13.18
CA LEU A 36 -24.47 3.65 -12.27
C LEU A 36 -23.35 4.50 -12.89
N TRP A 37 -23.42 4.74 -14.21
CA TRP A 37 -22.40 5.46 -14.97
C TRP A 37 -22.92 6.77 -15.59
N LYS A 38 -24.10 7.25 -15.18
CA LYS A 38 -24.78 8.44 -15.75
C LYS A 38 -23.89 9.71 -15.80
N THR A 39 -22.97 9.85 -14.86
CA THR A 39 -22.07 11.01 -14.77
C THR A 39 -20.73 10.79 -15.44
N GLY A 40 -20.55 9.69 -16.17
CA GLY A 40 -19.25 9.28 -16.70
C GLY A 40 -18.31 8.69 -15.63
N ALA A 41 -18.79 8.50 -14.39
CA ALA A 41 -18.00 7.91 -13.33
C ALA A 41 -18.85 6.98 -12.45
N HIS A 42 -18.34 5.80 -12.13
CA HIS A 42 -18.93 4.87 -11.18
C HIS A 42 -18.53 5.26 -9.74
N MET A 43 -19.55 5.41 -8.87
CA MET A 43 -19.41 5.81 -7.46
C MET A 43 -18.52 7.05 -7.24
N LYS A 44 -18.44 7.96 -8.22
CA LYS A 44 -17.55 9.14 -8.24
C LYS A 44 -16.06 8.81 -8.11
N ARG A 45 -15.67 7.55 -8.25
CA ARG A 45 -14.28 7.06 -8.06
C ARG A 45 -13.66 6.56 -9.35
N HIS A 46 -14.41 5.83 -10.16
CA HIS A 46 -13.91 5.18 -11.36
C HIS A 46 -14.45 5.92 -12.60
N SER A 47 -13.59 6.74 -13.19
CA SER A 47 -13.96 7.50 -14.41
C SER A 47 -14.00 6.57 -15.62
N SER A 48 -14.96 6.76 -16.52
CA SER A 48 -14.97 6.13 -17.83
C SER A 48 -13.93 6.74 -18.77
N GLY A 49 -13.81 6.20 -19.95
CA GLY A 49 -12.82 6.63 -20.94
C GLY A 49 -11.43 6.07 -20.69
N ARG A 50 -11.28 4.97 -19.91
CA ARG A 50 -9.99 4.36 -19.60
C ARG A 50 -10.09 2.85 -19.36
N ASP A 51 -8.95 2.21 -19.26
CA ASP A 51 -8.85 0.83 -18.81
C ASP A 51 -9.04 0.77 -17.28
N LEU A 52 -10.03 -0.01 -16.85
CA LEU A 52 -10.37 -0.26 -15.44
C LEU A 52 -10.13 -1.72 -15.05
N THR A 53 -9.26 -2.44 -15.77
CA THR A 53 -8.98 -3.86 -15.51
C THR A 53 -8.54 -4.08 -14.05
N ALA A 54 -7.64 -3.25 -13.53
CA ALA A 54 -7.15 -3.37 -12.16
C ALA A 54 -8.23 -3.07 -11.12
N GLU A 55 -9.03 -2.01 -11.36
CA GLU A 55 -10.11 -1.59 -10.46
C GLU A 55 -11.25 -2.64 -10.41
N ILE A 56 -11.58 -3.24 -11.55
CA ILE A 56 -12.64 -4.26 -11.64
C ILE A 56 -12.21 -5.56 -10.97
N ILE A 57 -10.96 -5.97 -11.12
CA ILE A 57 -10.40 -7.15 -10.41
C ILE A 57 -10.43 -6.93 -8.88
N ALA A 58 -10.25 -5.69 -8.43
CA ALA A 58 -10.30 -5.32 -7.00
C ALA A 58 -11.72 -5.01 -6.49
N ALA A 59 -12.74 -5.01 -7.37
CA ALA A 59 -14.11 -4.70 -7.00
C ALA A 59 -14.76 -5.85 -6.20
N PRO A 60 -15.74 -5.55 -5.32
CA PRO A 60 -16.48 -6.58 -4.56
C PRO A 60 -17.48 -7.38 -5.41
N HIS A 61 -17.67 -7.02 -6.67
CA HIS A 61 -18.56 -7.69 -7.62
C HIS A 61 -17.74 -8.40 -8.71
N ASP A 62 -18.34 -9.41 -9.32
CA ASP A 62 -17.73 -10.20 -10.37
C ASP A 62 -17.54 -9.36 -11.67
N PRO A 63 -16.44 -9.51 -12.42
CA PRO A 63 -16.22 -8.87 -13.73
C PRO A 63 -17.33 -9.13 -14.76
N ASP A 64 -18.06 -10.22 -14.63
CA ASP A 64 -19.18 -10.64 -15.50
C ASP A 64 -20.30 -9.59 -15.60
N VAL A 65 -20.35 -8.63 -14.68
CA VAL A 65 -21.28 -7.50 -14.76
C VAL A 65 -21.11 -6.68 -16.04
N LEU A 66 -19.90 -6.67 -16.63
CA LEU A 66 -19.63 -5.98 -17.88
C LEU A 66 -20.18 -6.71 -19.11
N GLU A 67 -20.32 -8.02 -19.04
CA GLU A 67 -20.82 -8.83 -20.17
C GLU A 67 -22.31 -8.56 -20.50
N ARG A 68 -23.01 -7.85 -19.59
CA ARG A 68 -24.37 -7.36 -19.82
C ARG A 68 -24.44 -6.16 -20.78
N PHE A 69 -23.29 -5.58 -21.10
CA PHE A 69 -23.19 -4.41 -21.96
C PHE A 69 -22.53 -4.77 -23.29
N PRO A 70 -22.87 -4.06 -24.37
CA PRO A 70 -22.32 -4.38 -25.68
C PRO A 70 -20.81 -4.08 -25.71
N GLN A 71 -20.04 -5.05 -26.21
CA GLN A 71 -18.66 -4.83 -26.56
C GLN A 71 -18.59 -4.03 -27.87
N VAL A 72 -17.99 -2.82 -27.81
CA VAL A 72 -17.91 -1.89 -28.94
C VAL A 72 -16.55 -1.87 -29.62
N GLY A 73 -15.54 -2.47 -28.99
CA GLY A 73 -14.20 -2.52 -29.56
C GLY A 73 -13.18 -3.27 -28.75
N ILE A 74 -11.94 -3.08 -29.13
CA ILE A 74 -10.74 -3.65 -28.51
C ILE A 74 -9.81 -2.49 -28.17
N LEU A 75 -9.28 -2.46 -26.92
CA LEU A 75 -8.24 -1.55 -26.53
C LEU A 75 -6.88 -2.13 -26.95
N LYS A 76 -6.15 -1.39 -27.79
CA LYS A 76 -4.75 -1.72 -28.06
C LYS A 76 -3.93 -1.54 -26.79
N PRO A 77 -3.04 -2.49 -26.46
CA PRO A 77 -2.12 -2.29 -25.38
C PRO A 77 -1.27 -1.04 -25.66
N ASP A 78 -1.17 -0.19 -24.65
CA ASP A 78 -0.30 0.99 -24.71
C ASP A 78 1.15 0.50 -24.81
N LYS A 79 1.77 0.66 -25.98
CA LYS A 79 3.16 0.24 -26.18
C LYS A 79 4.16 1.00 -25.30
N GLU A 80 3.74 2.13 -24.74
CA GLU A 80 4.57 2.94 -23.81
C GLU A 80 4.40 2.55 -22.34
N ALA A 81 3.39 1.76 -21.97
CA ALA A 81 3.02 1.51 -20.58
C ALA A 81 3.75 0.33 -19.91
N GLU A 82 4.40 -0.55 -20.63
CA GLU A 82 5.16 -1.64 -20.03
C GLU A 82 6.64 -1.30 -19.95
N MET A 83 7.06 -0.77 -18.79
CA MET A 83 8.49 -0.78 -18.45
C MET A 83 8.97 -2.24 -18.50
N PRO A 84 9.94 -2.62 -19.37
CA PRO A 84 10.37 -4.00 -19.47
C PRO A 84 10.94 -4.45 -18.13
N LEU A 85 10.25 -5.36 -17.48
CA LEU A 85 10.71 -5.93 -16.23
C LEU A 85 11.97 -6.78 -16.48
N PRO A 86 12.97 -6.71 -15.60
CA PRO A 86 14.15 -7.57 -15.71
C PRO A 86 13.75 -9.04 -15.80
N ASN A 87 14.44 -9.82 -16.62
CA ASN A 87 14.13 -11.24 -16.86
C ASN A 87 14.03 -12.08 -15.57
N TRP A 88 14.88 -11.77 -14.57
CA TRP A 88 14.86 -12.46 -13.28
C TRP A 88 13.55 -12.17 -12.51
N LEU A 89 13.06 -10.92 -12.57
CA LEU A 89 11.82 -10.52 -11.91
C LEU A 89 10.61 -11.16 -12.61
N ASN A 90 10.58 -11.18 -13.94
CA ASN A 90 9.54 -11.89 -14.69
C ASN A 90 9.49 -13.38 -14.33
N ARG A 91 10.64 -14.06 -14.22
CA ARG A 91 10.71 -15.45 -13.77
C ARG A 91 10.18 -15.65 -12.35
N LEU A 92 10.53 -14.72 -11.44
CA LEU A 92 10.03 -14.75 -10.05
C LEU A 92 8.51 -14.58 -10.01
N LEU A 93 7.98 -13.59 -10.72
CA LEU A 93 6.53 -13.30 -10.78
C LEU A 93 5.72 -14.42 -11.44
N THR A 94 6.35 -15.18 -12.34
CA THR A 94 5.73 -16.37 -12.96
C THR A 94 5.71 -17.55 -11.98
N ARG A 95 6.77 -17.72 -11.17
CA ARG A 95 6.87 -18.79 -10.17
C ARG A 95 6.01 -18.52 -8.93
N VAL A 96 5.85 -17.25 -8.57
CA VAL A 96 5.12 -16.81 -7.36
C VAL A 96 4.08 -15.75 -7.76
N PRO A 97 2.93 -16.18 -8.36
CA PRO A 97 1.92 -15.25 -8.90
C PRO A 97 1.31 -14.31 -7.85
N ILE A 98 1.33 -14.68 -6.57
CA ILE A 98 0.84 -13.85 -5.47
C ILE A 98 1.58 -12.52 -5.36
N LEU A 99 2.83 -12.44 -5.81
CA LEU A 99 3.60 -11.20 -5.83
C LEU A 99 3.03 -10.14 -6.80
N ARG A 100 2.22 -10.55 -7.78
CA ARG A 100 1.46 -9.64 -8.65
C ARG A 100 0.18 -9.12 -8.00
N ARG A 101 -0.35 -9.85 -6.99
CA ARG A 101 -1.64 -9.57 -6.33
C ARG A 101 -1.53 -8.66 -5.11
N HIS A 102 -0.65 -7.65 -5.14
CA HIS A 102 -0.48 -6.69 -4.05
C HIS A 102 -0.18 -7.32 -2.66
N PRO A 103 0.93 -8.05 -2.48
CA PRO A 103 1.25 -8.68 -1.19
C PRO A 103 1.54 -7.66 -0.08
N HIS A 104 1.85 -6.41 -0.46
CA HIS A 104 2.22 -5.35 0.47
C HIS A 104 1.17 -5.07 1.57
N PRO A 105 -0.14 -4.94 1.29
CA PRO A 105 -1.13 -4.75 2.36
C PRO A 105 -1.15 -5.86 3.40
N MET A 106 -0.89 -7.10 3.01
CA MET A 106 -0.85 -8.24 3.94
C MET A 106 0.39 -8.17 4.85
N VAL A 107 1.54 -7.83 4.28
CA VAL A 107 2.83 -7.83 4.97
C VAL A 107 2.95 -6.68 5.97
N VAL A 108 2.42 -5.49 5.66
CA VAL A 108 2.62 -4.28 6.49
C VAL A 108 1.95 -4.34 7.87
N HIS A 109 0.97 -5.23 8.06
CA HIS A 109 0.34 -5.39 9.37
C HIS A 109 1.34 -5.85 10.44
N PHE A 110 2.30 -6.70 10.08
CA PHE A 110 3.32 -7.18 11.02
C PHE A 110 4.22 -6.04 11.53
N PRO A 111 4.93 -5.26 10.69
CA PRO A 111 5.75 -4.17 11.18
C PRO A 111 4.94 -3.10 11.93
N ILE A 112 3.70 -2.81 11.53
CA ILE A 112 2.84 -1.87 12.25
C ILE A 112 2.55 -2.38 13.67
N ALA A 113 2.07 -3.60 13.81
CA ALA A 113 1.78 -4.18 15.12
C ALA A 113 3.03 -4.26 15.99
N LEU A 114 4.14 -4.79 15.44
CA LEU A 114 5.40 -4.98 16.16
C LEU A 114 6.09 -3.68 16.57
N THR A 115 5.69 -2.53 16.05
CA THR A 115 6.19 -1.21 16.46
C THR A 115 5.26 -0.48 17.43
N VAL A 116 3.96 -0.78 17.43
CA VAL A 116 2.99 -0.20 18.37
C VAL A 116 2.95 -0.99 19.69
N VAL A 117 2.93 -2.31 19.60
CA VAL A 117 2.81 -3.22 20.74
C VAL A 117 3.92 -3.04 21.79
N PRO A 118 5.21 -2.79 21.47
CA PRO A 118 6.23 -2.48 22.46
C PRO A 118 5.86 -1.33 23.39
N THR A 119 5.29 -0.26 22.87
CA THR A 119 4.86 0.88 23.73
C THR A 119 3.81 0.45 24.74
N PHE A 120 2.82 -0.35 24.32
CA PHE A 120 1.80 -0.87 25.22
C PHE A 120 2.40 -1.75 26.32
N PHE A 121 3.32 -2.66 25.98
CA PHE A 121 3.96 -3.51 26.98
C PHE A 121 4.91 -2.76 27.90
N ILE A 122 5.61 -1.71 27.44
CA ILE A 122 6.41 -0.86 28.31
C ILE A 122 5.51 -0.10 29.31
N LEU A 123 4.36 0.41 28.87
CA LEU A 123 3.39 1.04 29.77
C LEU A 123 2.87 0.06 30.82
N LEU A 124 2.54 -1.18 30.44
CA LEU A 124 2.16 -2.22 31.41
C LEU A 124 3.29 -2.53 32.38
N TYR A 125 4.54 -2.60 31.93
CA TYR A 125 5.68 -2.78 32.80
C TYR A 125 5.81 -1.64 33.81
N LEU A 126 5.68 -0.39 33.38
CA LEU A 126 5.78 0.78 34.26
C LEU A 126 4.66 0.84 35.33
N ILE A 127 3.47 0.32 34.99
CA ILE A 127 2.32 0.28 35.93
C ILE A 127 2.44 -0.90 36.90
N THR A 128 2.86 -2.07 36.44
CA THR A 128 2.78 -3.34 37.19
C THR A 128 4.10 -3.76 37.80
N GLY A 129 5.25 -3.24 37.31
CA GLY A 129 6.59 -3.70 37.67
C GLY A 129 6.95 -5.09 37.15
N THR A 130 6.07 -5.73 36.34
CA THR A 130 6.21 -7.11 35.89
C THR A 130 7.18 -7.20 34.71
N ARG A 131 8.38 -7.74 34.94
CA ARG A 131 9.47 -7.80 33.93
C ARG A 131 9.11 -8.55 32.63
N SER A 132 8.17 -9.49 32.67
CA SER A 132 7.76 -10.20 31.46
C SER A 132 7.20 -9.26 30.37
N PHE A 133 6.51 -8.17 30.76
CA PHE A 133 6.01 -7.19 29.82
C PHE A 133 7.16 -6.46 29.09
N GLU A 134 8.17 -6.06 29.82
CA GLU A 134 9.36 -5.40 29.26
C GLU A 134 10.12 -6.35 28.33
N THR A 135 10.27 -7.62 28.70
CA THR A 135 10.88 -8.64 27.87
C THR A 135 10.08 -8.88 26.58
N THR A 136 8.76 -8.89 26.67
CA THR A 136 7.88 -9.01 25.49
C THR A 136 8.04 -7.80 24.55
N ALA A 137 8.12 -6.59 25.09
CA ALA A 137 8.41 -5.39 24.29
C ALA A 137 9.73 -5.51 23.53
N PHE A 138 10.78 -5.97 24.20
CA PHE A 138 12.09 -6.20 23.58
C PHE A 138 12.04 -7.25 22.48
N GLN A 139 11.33 -8.36 22.69
CA GLN A 139 11.15 -9.41 21.67
C GLN A 139 10.37 -8.89 20.45
N CYS A 140 9.34 -8.05 20.67
CA CYS A 140 8.60 -7.40 19.59
C CYS A 140 9.50 -6.45 18.77
N LEU A 141 10.40 -5.70 19.40
CA LEU A 141 11.39 -4.88 18.68
C LEU A 141 12.32 -5.75 17.83
N GLY A 142 12.80 -6.87 18.37
CA GLY A 142 13.62 -7.83 17.62
C GLY A 142 12.90 -8.39 16.38
N ALA A 143 11.64 -8.77 16.54
CA ALA A 143 10.80 -9.19 15.40
C ALA A 143 10.57 -8.04 14.41
N ALA A 144 10.35 -6.81 14.87
CA ALA A 144 10.17 -5.64 14.01
C ALA A 144 11.37 -5.40 13.08
N ILE A 145 12.61 -5.63 13.56
CA ILE A 145 13.83 -5.52 12.76
C ILE A 145 13.79 -6.44 11.54
N LEU A 146 13.18 -7.62 11.65
CA LEU A 146 13.03 -8.56 10.53
C LEU A 146 11.89 -8.16 9.59
N PHE A 147 10.75 -7.72 10.13
CA PHE A 147 9.55 -7.47 9.33
C PHE A 147 9.51 -6.08 8.67
N ILE A 148 10.18 -5.05 9.22
CA ILE A 148 10.21 -3.72 8.60
C ILE A 148 10.91 -3.76 7.24
N PRO A 149 12.10 -4.38 7.05
CA PRO A 149 12.71 -4.53 5.73
C PRO A 149 11.82 -5.27 4.73
N VAL A 150 11.14 -6.33 5.16
CA VAL A 150 10.19 -7.06 4.30
C VAL A 150 9.02 -6.15 3.86
N GLY A 151 8.51 -5.32 4.78
CA GLY A 151 7.52 -4.29 4.48
C GLY A 151 8.03 -3.24 3.48
N ILE A 152 9.26 -2.78 3.62
CA ILE A 152 9.90 -1.83 2.69
C ILE A 152 10.05 -2.46 1.31
N LEU A 153 10.60 -3.69 1.23
CA LEU A 153 10.81 -4.40 -0.04
C LEU A 153 9.50 -4.70 -0.77
N SER A 154 8.48 -5.17 -0.04
CA SER A 154 7.15 -5.41 -0.63
C SER A 154 6.49 -4.12 -1.12
N GLY A 155 6.69 -3.00 -0.41
CA GLY A 155 6.21 -1.69 -0.82
C GLY A 155 6.92 -1.16 -2.06
N PHE A 156 8.24 -1.37 -2.13
CA PHE A 156 9.03 -1.02 -3.31
C PHE A 156 8.61 -1.83 -4.54
N LEU A 157 8.42 -3.15 -4.37
CA LEU A 157 7.95 -4.03 -5.44
C LEU A 157 6.56 -3.58 -5.93
N THR A 158 5.62 -3.29 -5.03
CA THR A 158 4.29 -2.79 -5.37
C THR A 158 4.36 -1.46 -6.13
N TRP A 159 5.20 -0.53 -5.69
CA TRP A 159 5.40 0.74 -6.36
C TRP A 159 5.97 0.55 -7.77
N TRP A 160 6.93 -0.34 -7.94
CA TRP A 160 7.52 -0.64 -9.24
C TRP A 160 6.50 -1.26 -10.19
N LEU A 161 5.80 -2.31 -9.75
CA LEU A 161 4.87 -3.07 -10.61
C LEU A 161 3.58 -2.29 -10.93
N ASN A 162 2.98 -1.64 -9.93
CA ASN A 162 1.64 -1.09 -10.08
C ASN A 162 1.61 0.41 -10.36
N TYR A 163 2.70 1.11 -10.05
CA TYR A 163 2.81 2.56 -10.26
C TYR A 163 3.94 2.93 -11.21
N GLN A 164 4.51 1.93 -11.94
CA GLN A 164 5.57 2.13 -12.94
C GLN A 164 6.77 2.94 -12.40
N ALA A 165 7.09 2.78 -11.11
CA ALA A 165 8.12 3.54 -10.42
C ALA A 165 7.99 5.08 -10.55
N LYS A 166 6.79 5.59 -10.88
CA LYS A 166 6.58 7.05 -11.02
C LYS A 166 6.88 7.77 -9.70
N PRO A 167 7.60 8.89 -9.74
CA PRO A 167 7.93 9.64 -8.54
C PRO A 167 6.66 10.30 -7.95
N MET A 168 6.17 9.79 -6.82
CA MET A 168 5.00 10.30 -6.13
C MET A 168 5.36 10.79 -4.73
N LYS A 169 4.86 11.97 -4.34
CA LYS A 169 5.10 12.55 -3.01
C LYS A 169 4.74 11.59 -1.86
N PRO A 170 3.58 10.88 -1.85
CA PRO A 170 3.26 9.92 -0.79
C PRO A 170 4.26 8.78 -0.67
N VAL A 171 4.75 8.24 -1.79
CA VAL A 171 5.74 7.16 -1.81
C VAL A 171 7.07 7.60 -1.22
N ARG A 172 7.56 8.80 -1.59
CA ARG A 172 8.82 9.35 -1.06
C ARG A 172 8.76 9.53 0.45
N ILE A 173 7.69 10.13 0.97
CA ILE A 173 7.50 10.33 2.41
C ILE A 173 7.46 8.97 3.13
N LYS A 174 6.71 8.01 2.60
CA LYS A 174 6.60 6.66 3.15
C LYS A 174 7.96 5.97 3.23
N ILE A 175 8.79 6.04 2.18
CA ILE A 175 10.14 5.45 2.18
C ILE A 175 11.00 6.09 3.27
N ILE A 176 11.06 7.44 3.34
CA ILE A 176 11.86 8.16 4.34
C ILE A 176 11.45 7.75 5.76
N PHE A 177 10.15 7.81 6.07
CA PHE A 177 9.65 7.46 7.42
C PHE A 177 9.79 5.97 7.74
N SER A 178 9.76 5.07 6.76
CA SER A 178 10.04 3.65 6.98
C SER A 178 11.51 3.39 7.32
N ILE A 179 12.44 4.14 6.71
CA ILE A 179 13.87 4.08 7.06
C ILE A 179 14.11 4.66 8.46
N ILE A 180 13.49 5.80 8.79
CA ILE A 180 13.54 6.38 10.14
C ILE A 180 12.99 5.39 11.16
N LEU A 181 11.85 4.75 10.88
CA LEU A 181 11.26 3.74 11.76
C LEU A 181 12.22 2.59 12.03
N LEU A 182 12.86 2.05 10.98
CA LEU A 182 13.85 0.99 11.12
C LEU A 182 15.04 1.44 11.98
N ALA A 183 15.55 2.65 11.76
CA ALA A 183 16.66 3.19 12.54
C ALA A 183 16.29 3.34 14.02
N LEU A 184 15.11 3.89 14.33
CA LEU A 184 14.64 4.04 15.71
C LEU A 184 14.46 2.68 16.41
N VAL A 185 13.90 1.69 15.73
CA VAL A 185 13.73 0.33 16.25
C VAL A 185 15.09 -0.32 16.50
N LEU A 186 16.06 -0.17 15.59
CA LEU A 186 17.43 -0.66 15.78
C LEU A 186 18.10 -0.01 16.98
N ILE A 187 18.01 1.32 17.11
CA ILE A 187 18.56 2.07 18.24
C ILE A 187 17.94 1.56 19.55
N ALA A 188 16.62 1.45 19.60
CA ALA A 188 15.92 0.98 20.79
C ALA A 188 16.32 -0.46 21.16
N PHE A 189 16.38 -1.35 20.18
CA PHE A 189 16.77 -2.75 20.39
C PHE A 189 18.21 -2.87 20.91
N ILE A 190 19.16 -2.21 20.22
CA ILE A 190 20.58 -2.24 20.59
C ILE A 190 20.80 -1.60 21.97
N TRP A 191 20.15 -0.46 22.24
CA TRP A 191 20.27 0.18 23.55
C TRP A 191 19.81 -0.73 24.67
N ARG A 192 18.62 -1.37 24.49
CA ARG A 192 18.11 -2.33 25.48
C ARG A 192 19.01 -3.56 25.62
N LEU A 193 19.62 -4.02 24.52
CA LEU A 193 20.57 -5.15 24.53
C LEU A 193 21.83 -4.81 25.36
N LEU A 194 22.37 -3.58 25.20
CA LEU A 194 23.57 -3.12 25.89
C LEU A 194 23.29 -2.70 27.34
N ALA A 195 22.07 -2.24 27.65
CA ALA A 195 21.64 -1.82 28.97
C ALA A 195 20.35 -2.55 29.38
N PRO A 196 20.46 -3.83 29.83
CA PRO A 196 19.32 -4.68 30.15
C PRO A 196 18.39 -4.13 31.23
N ASP A 197 18.89 -3.26 32.07
CA ASP A 197 18.18 -2.68 33.21
C ASP A 197 17.79 -1.20 33.01
N ILE A 198 17.77 -0.74 31.74
CA ILE A 198 17.54 0.67 31.38
C ILE A 198 16.24 1.25 31.95
N LEU A 199 15.20 0.43 32.12
CA LEU A 199 13.89 0.83 32.65
C LEU A 199 13.70 0.57 34.15
N LEU A 200 14.71 0.06 34.86
CA LEU A 200 14.62 -0.08 36.34
C LEU A 200 14.50 1.27 37.04
N SER A 201 15.11 2.30 36.49
CA SER A 201 14.94 3.67 36.97
C SER A 201 14.20 4.47 35.86
N PHE A 202 13.01 4.96 36.20
CA PHE A 202 12.24 5.85 35.33
C PHE A 202 12.74 7.30 35.43
N ALA A 203 14.06 7.47 35.40
CA ALA A 203 14.74 8.77 35.40
C ALA A 203 15.94 8.74 34.45
N GLY A 204 16.40 9.90 33.99
CA GLY A 204 17.56 10.01 33.13
C GLY A 204 17.42 9.18 31.83
N PHE A 205 18.34 8.22 31.65
CA PHE A 205 18.36 7.39 30.43
C PHE A 205 17.12 6.49 30.27
N GLY A 206 16.52 6.02 31.37
CA GLY A 206 15.29 5.22 31.30
C GLY A 206 14.11 6.03 30.75
N PHE A 207 13.97 7.29 31.14
CA PHE A 207 12.97 8.18 30.57
C PHE A 207 13.23 8.49 29.08
N VAL A 208 14.50 8.73 28.71
CA VAL A 208 14.86 8.94 27.29
C VAL A 208 14.57 7.70 26.45
N TYR A 209 14.87 6.50 26.96
CA TYR A 209 14.52 5.25 26.29
C TYR A 209 13.00 5.09 26.12
N PHE A 210 12.22 5.42 27.16
CA PHE A 210 10.75 5.41 27.04
C PHE A 210 10.25 6.36 25.94
N LEU A 211 10.79 7.59 25.86
CA LEU A 211 10.44 8.53 24.80
C LEU A 211 10.81 8.01 23.42
N LEU A 212 11.94 7.31 23.29
CA LEU A 212 12.34 6.65 22.05
C LEU A 212 11.29 5.61 21.62
N ILE A 213 10.85 4.74 22.54
CA ILE A 213 9.80 3.76 22.25
C ILE A 213 8.48 4.46 21.88
N LEU A 214 8.09 5.49 22.63
CA LEU A 214 6.88 6.26 22.35
C LEU A 214 6.91 6.94 20.97
N SER A 215 8.09 7.37 20.50
CA SER A 215 8.27 8.02 19.21
C SER A 215 7.98 7.08 18.00
N LEU A 216 7.98 5.76 18.19
CA LEU A 216 7.65 4.80 17.15
C LEU A 216 6.19 4.96 16.67
N ILE A 217 5.26 5.34 17.57
CA ILE A 217 3.84 5.51 17.26
C ILE A 217 3.61 6.60 16.22
N PRO A 218 4.01 7.87 16.40
CA PRO A 218 3.79 8.90 15.40
C PRO A 218 4.51 8.59 14.08
N VAL A 219 5.70 7.98 14.11
CA VAL A 219 6.44 7.63 12.90
C VAL A 219 5.70 6.54 12.10
N VAL A 220 5.26 5.46 12.74
CA VAL A 220 4.49 4.41 12.04
C VAL A 220 3.12 4.92 11.58
N THR A 221 2.50 5.84 12.32
CA THR A 221 1.24 6.49 11.93
C THR A 221 1.41 7.29 10.64
N VAL A 222 2.51 8.03 10.47
CA VAL A 222 2.82 8.73 9.22
C VAL A 222 2.98 7.73 8.06
N VAL A 223 3.72 6.63 8.27
CA VAL A 223 3.88 5.58 7.25
C VAL A 223 2.53 5.00 6.83
N GLY A 224 1.66 4.69 7.80
CA GLY A 224 0.30 4.18 7.57
C GLY A 224 -0.59 5.17 6.85
N TRP A 225 -0.57 6.44 7.28
CA TRP A 225 -1.36 7.52 6.67
C TRP A 225 -1.04 7.72 5.18
N TYR A 226 0.25 7.82 4.84
CA TYR A 226 0.67 7.96 3.45
C TYR A 226 0.47 6.66 2.64
N GLY A 227 0.46 5.50 3.30
CA GLY A 227 0.04 4.24 2.70
C GLY A 227 -1.46 4.26 2.35
N ALA A 228 -2.30 4.70 3.27
CA ALA A 228 -3.76 4.81 3.07
C ALA A 228 -4.10 5.79 1.93
N LYS A 229 -3.39 6.91 1.80
CA LYS A 229 -3.57 7.87 0.68
C LYS A 229 -3.32 7.28 -0.70
N LEU A 230 -2.48 6.25 -0.81
CA LEU A 230 -2.24 5.55 -2.09
C LEU A 230 -3.39 4.60 -2.43
N THR A 231 -4.02 4.00 -1.42
CA THR A 231 -5.12 3.06 -1.59
C THR A 231 -6.48 3.75 -1.66
N PHE A 232 -6.64 4.82 -0.87
CA PHE A 232 -7.85 5.61 -0.74
C PHE A 232 -7.52 7.09 -1.01
N PRO A 233 -7.42 7.52 -2.28
CA PRO A 233 -7.20 8.93 -2.57
C PRO A 233 -8.40 9.75 -2.07
N PHE A 234 -8.14 10.65 -1.12
CA PHE A 234 -9.13 11.65 -0.71
C PHE A 234 -9.19 12.71 -1.81
N GLU A 235 -10.32 12.76 -2.51
CA GLU A 235 -10.63 13.93 -3.37
C GLU A 235 -10.80 15.15 -2.47
N LYS A 236 -10.08 16.22 -2.81
CA LYS A 236 -10.33 17.56 -2.27
C LYS A 236 -11.46 18.20 -3.03
#